data_ca23db533ff40e560ca777e49769b85d
#
_entry.id   ca23db533ff40e560ca777e49769b85d
#
_cell.length_a   1.000
_cell.length_b   1.000
_cell.length_c   1.000
_cell.angle_alpha   90.00
_cell.angle_beta   90.00
_cell.angle_gamma   90.00
#
_symmetry.space_group_name_H-M   'P 1'
#
loop_
_entity.id
_entity.type
_entity.pdbx_description
1 polymer ?
#
loop_
_entity_poly.entity_id
_entity_poly.type
_entity_poly.pdbx_seq_one_letter_code
_entity_poly.pdbx_strand_id
1 'polypeptide(L)'
;MIYIIVPLMLFVSSCLMALAWLGHLKFKDSPLYVAILFSWCLVLPEYALNVLAIRYGHGTFTGAAMATFNLCTGVICVALVSAYYLKEPLRRRQIVGFGVLSVAMGLVAWQ
;
A
#
# COMPACT_ATOMS: atom_id res chain seq x y z
N MET A 1 11.69 -15.72 11.01
CA MET A 1 11.86 -15.13 9.66
C MET A 1 10.53 -14.74 9.04
N ILE A 2 9.53 -15.62 9.12
CA ILE A 2 8.21 -15.31 8.52
C ILE A 2 7.57 -14.05 9.11
N TYR A 3 7.79 -13.78 10.40
CA TYR A 3 7.25 -12.59 11.05
C TYR A 3 7.89 -11.29 10.57
N ILE A 4 8.99 -11.38 9.84
CA ILE A 4 9.68 -10.22 9.25
C ILE A 4 9.49 -10.19 7.75
N ILE A 5 9.61 -11.35 7.09
CA ILE A 5 9.55 -11.45 5.62
C ILE A 5 8.16 -11.07 5.09
N VAL A 6 7.10 -11.62 5.68
CA VAL A 6 5.75 -11.39 5.19
C VAL A 6 5.34 -9.92 5.34
N PRO A 7 5.50 -9.28 6.51
CA PRO A 7 5.22 -7.84 6.61
C PRO A 7 6.05 -6.99 5.66
N LEU A 8 7.33 -7.35 5.46
CA LEU A 8 8.19 -6.60 4.55
C LEU A 8 7.71 -6.72 3.11
N MET A 9 7.34 -7.93 2.68
CA MET A 9 6.80 -8.14 1.35
C MET A 9 5.50 -7.36 1.13
N LEU A 10 4.62 -7.36 2.12
CA LEU A 10 3.37 -6.61 2.05
C LEU A 10 3.62 -5.11 1.99
N PHE A 11 4.60 -4.63 2.73
CA PHE A 11 4.97 -3.21 2.71
C PHE A 11 5.48 -2.79 1.34
N VAL A 12 6.39 -3.58 0.75
CA VAL A 12 6.93 -3.29 -0.58
C VAL A 12 5.81 -3.33 -1.61
N SER A 13 4.93 -4.32 -1.52
CA SER A 13 3.76 -4.43 -2.38
C SER A 13 2.87 -3.19 -2.28
N SER A 14 2.64 -2.71 -1.06
CA SER A 14 1.82 -1.52 -0.82
C SER A 14 2.46 -0.26 -1.41
N CYS A 15 3.79 -0.15 -1.35
CA CYS A 15 4.49 0.98 -1.97
C CYS A 15 4.32 0.98 -3.48
N LEU A 16 4.43 -0.19 -4.11
CA LEU A 16 4.21 -0.32 -5.55
C LEU A 16 2.77 0.03 -5.92
N MET A 17 1.81 -0.41 -5.12
CA MET A 17 0.40 -0.09 -5.35
C MET A 17 0.14 1.41 -5.22
N ALA A 18 0.74 2.07 -4.22
CA ALA A 18 0.59 3.50 -4.05
C ALA A 18 1.16 4.26 -5.26
N LEU A 19 2.29 3.82 -5.76
CA LEU A 19 2.87 4.40 -6.97
C LEU A 19 1.98 4.16 -8.19
N ALA A 20 1.37 2.97 -8.29
CA ALA A 20 0.46 2.68 -9.39
C ALA A 20 -0.76 3.58 -9.36
N TRP A 21 -1.30 3.84 -8.16
CA TRP A 21 -2.49 4.66 -8.01
C TRP A 21 -2.23 6.14 -8.27
N LEU A 22 -1.11 6.65 -7.78
CA LEU A 22 -0.86 8.10 -7.75
C LEU A 22 0.26 8.53 -8.68
N GLY A 23 1.14 7.61 -9.09
CA GLY A 23 2.32 7.96 -9.87
C GLY A 23 2.00 8.64 -11.19
N HIS A 24 0.92 8.20 -11.86
CA HIS A 24 0.54 8.78 -13.14
C HIS A 24 0.06 10.24 -13.02
N LEU A 25 -0.32 10.67 -11.83
CA LEU A 25 -0.77 12.05 -11.63
C LEU A 25 0.34 13.07 -11.87
N LYS A 26 1.59 12.65 -11.74
CA LYS A 26 2.72 13.51 -12.03
C LYS A 26 2.86 13.78 -13.54
N PHE A 27 2.27 12.93 -14.36
CA PHE A 27 2.31 13.03 -15.82
C PHE A 27 0.91 13.19 -16.38
N LYS A 28 0.19 14.21 -15.89
CA LYS A 28 -1.20 14.45 -16.28
C LYS A 28 -1.36 14.75 -17.77
N ASP A 29 -0.32 15.24 -18.40
CA ASP A 29 -0.34 15.59 -19.82
C ASP A 29 -0.30 14.36 -20.72
N SER A 30 0.01 13.19 -20.16
CA SER A 30 0.04 11.94 -20.92
C SER A 30 -1.38 11.47 -21.24
N PRO A 31 -1.57 10.78 -22.39
CA PRO A 31 -2.85 10.17 -22.68
C PRO A 31 -3.29 9.20 -21.62
N LEU A 32 -4.61 9.04 -21.46
CA LEU A 32 -5.18 8.18 -20.44
C LEU A 32 -4.70 6.72 -20.57
N TYR A 33 -4.62 6.21 -21.80
CA TYR A 33 -4.20 4.82 -22.01
C TYR A 33 -2.75 4.59 -21.57
N VAL A 34 -1.87 5.60 -21.71
CA VAL A 34 -0.49 5.51 -21.24
C VAL A 34 -0.45 5.44 -19.73
N ALA A 35 -1.28 6.25 -19.05
CA ALA A 35 -1.35 6.23 -17.59
C ALA A 35 -1.83 4.86 -17.09
N ILE A 36 -2.84 4.30 -17.75
CA ILE A 36 -3.38 2.99 -17.39
C ILE A 36 -2.32 1.90 -17.57
N LEU A 37 -1.60 1.91 -18.71
CA LEU A 37 -0.55 0.93 -18.97
C LEU A 37 0.59 1.03 -17.96
N PHE A 38 1.00 2.25 -17.64
CA PHE A 38 2.06 2.47 -16.65
C PHE A 38 1.66 1.90 -15.29
N SER A 39 0.45 2.22 -14.84
CA SER A 39 -0.05 1.72 -13.57
C SER A 39 -0.21 0.20 -13.57
N TRP A 40 -0.70 -0.35 -14.68
CA TRP A 40 -0.87 -1.79 -14.81
C TRP A 40 0.46 -2.53 -14.72
N CYS A 41 1.50 -1.98 -15.34
CA CYS A 41 2.85 -2.55 -15.27
C CYS A 41 3.39 -2.57 -13.85
N LEU A 42 3.04 -1.54 -13.04
CA LEU A 42 3.42 -1.51 -11.63
C LEU A 42 2.61 -2.51 -10.80
N VAL A 43 1.33 -2.69 -11.14
CA VAL A 43 0.45 -3.59 -10.40
C VAL A 43 0.85 -5.06 -10.58
N LEU A 44 1.36 -5.44 -11.75
CA LEU A 44 1.74 -6.83 -12.00
C LEU A 44 2.74 -7.37 -10.97
N PRO A 45 3.91 -6.74 -10.77
CA PRO A 45 4.84 -7.23 -9.74
C PRO A 45 4.29 -7.02 -8.33
N GLU A 46 3.51 -5.96 -8.10
CA GLU A 46 2.87 -5.73 -6.81
C GLU A 46 1.94 -6.88 -6.47
N TYR A 47 1.06 -7.25 -7.38
CA TYR A 47 0.08 -8.31 -7.13
C TYR A 47 0.76 -9.64 -6.91
N ALA A 48 1.78 -9.95 -7.72
CA ALA A 48 2.54 -11.20 -7.56
C ALA A 48 3.19 -11.26 -6.19
N LEU A 49 3.82 -10.17 -5.75
CA LEU A 49 4.46 -10.09 -4.45
C LEU A 49 3.43 -10.23 -3.32
N ASN A 50 2.28 -9.58 -3.48
CA ASN A 50 1.20 -9.63 -2.49
C ASN A 50 0.66 -11.05 -2.34
N VAL A 51 0.40 -11.74 -3.45
CA VAL A 51 -0.10 -13.12 -3.43
C VAL A 51 0.92 -14.06 -2.79
N LEU A 52 2.20 -13.90 -3.13
CA LEU A 52 3.27 -14.70 -2.53
C LEU A 52 3.32 -14.49 -1.01
N ALA A 53 3.23 -13.23 -0.58
CA ALA A 53 3.27 -12.92 0.85
C ALA A 53 2.08 -13.54 1.60
N ILE A 54 0.89 -13.46 1.02
CA ILE A 54 -0.32 -13.99 1.64
C ILE A 54 -0.25 -15.52 1.71
N ARG A 55 0.16 -16.16 0.63
CA ARG A 55 0.28 -17.62 0.62
C ARG A 55 1.35 -18.11 1.58
N TYR A 56 2.49 -17.43 1.61
CA TYR A 56 3.59 -17.78 2.49
C TYR A 56 3.22 -17.58 3.96
N GLY A 57 2.49 -16.51 4.25
CA GLY A 57 2.12 -16.15 5.62
C GLY A 57 0.88 -16.84 6.15
N HIS A 58 0.05 -17.41 5.28
CA HIS A 58 -1.17 -18.10 5.73
C HIS A 58 -0.79 -19.34 6.56
N GLY A 59 -1.37 -19.47 7.71
CA GLY A 59 -0.98 -20.50 8.67
C GLY A 59 -0.28 -19.90 9.88
N THR A 60 0.55 -18.87 9.68
CA THR A 60 1.14 -18.09 10.78
C THR A 60 0.25 -16.92 11.13
N PHE A 61 -0.28 -16.26 10.09
CA PHE A 61 -1.20 -15.13 10.23
C PHE A 61 -2.55 -15.51 9.64
N THR A 62 -3.62 -14.94 10.21
CA THR A 62 -4.95 -15.09 9.61
C THR A 62 -5.04 -14.24 8.34
N GLY A 63 -5.96 -14.60 7.45
CA GLY A 63 -6.20 -13.81 6.25
C GLY A 63 -6.63 -12.39 6.59
N ALA A 64 -7.47 -12.24 7.63
CA ALA A 64 -7.93 -10.94 8.07
C ALA A 64 -6.77 -10.06 8.57
N ALA A 65 -5.84 -10.64 9.33
CA ALA A 65 -4.69 -9.90 9.84
C ALA A 65 -3.79 -9.43 8.70
N MET A 66 -3.53 -10.29 7.72
CA MET A 66 -2.69 -9.94 6.57
C MET A 66 -3.36 -8.87 5.70
N ALA A 67 -4.67 -8.99 5.46
CA ALA A 67 -5.42 -8.01 4.69
C ALA A 67 -5.42 -6.65 5.39
N THR A 68 -5.61 -6.64 6.70
CA THR A 68 -5.60 -5.40 7.48
C THR A 68 -4.22 -4.77 7.48
N PHE A 69 -3.16 -5.57 7.62
CA PHE A 69 -1.78 -5.07 7.53
C PHE A 69 -1.54 -4.45 6.16
N ASN A 70 -2.01 -5.11 5.11
CA ASN A 70 -1.88 -4.61 3.74
C ASN A 70 -2.58 -3.25 3.58
N LEU A 71 -3.79 -3.11 4.12
CA LEU A 71 -4.51 -1.84 4.09
C LEU A 71 -3.79 -0.76 4.88
N CYS A 72 -3.26 -1.09 6.04
CA CYS A 72 -2.54 -0.13 6.88
C CYS A 72 -1.28 0.38 6.19
N THR A 73 -0.47 -0.53 5.65
CA THR A 73 0.74 -0.14 4.92
C THR A 73 0.38 0.61 3.64
N GLY A 74 -0.73 0.23 3.00
CA GLY A 74 -1.22 0.93 1.82
C GLY A 74 -1.57 2.37 2.12
N VAL A 75 -2.27 2.63 3.22
CA VAL A 75 -2.61 3.99 3.64
C VAL A 75 -1.36 4.81 3.92
N ILE A 76 -0.38 4.22 4.62
CA ILE A 76 0.88 4.90 4.92
C ILE A 76 1.63 5.20 3.62
N CYS A 77 1.74 4.23 2.72
CA CYS A 77 2.44 4.41 1.45
C CYS A 77 1.76 5.47 0.58
N VAL A 78 0.43 5.48 0.54
CA VAL A 78 -0.32 6.50 -0.20
C VAL A 78 -0.04 7.89 0.37
N ALA A 79 -0.02 8.01 1.69
CA ALA A 79 0.29 9.28 2.34
C ALA A 79 1.71 9.75 1.99
N LEU A 80 2.68 8.84 2.03
CA LEU A 80 4.07 9.17 1.71
C LEU A 80 4.22 9.56 0.24
N VAL A 81 3.61 8.81 -0.68
CA VAL A 81 3.69 9.11 -2.10
C VAL A 81 3.03 10.46 -2.39
N SER A 82 1.87 10.73 -1.81
CA SER A 82 1.18 12.00 -2.00
C SER A 82 2.01 13.17 -1.47
N ALA A 83 2.59 13.02 -0.27
CA ALA A 83 3.34 14.11 0.36
C ALA A 83 4.67 14.38 -0.33
N TYR A 84 5.40 13.33 -0.73
CA TYR A 84 6.76 13.49 -1.24
C TYR A 84 6.86 13.40 -2.76
N TYR A 85 6.15 12.47 -3.37
CA TYR A 85 6.24 12.30 -4.83
C TYR A 85 5.43 13.34 -5.57
N LEU A 86 4.19 13.56 -5.15
CA LEU A 86 3.31 14.57 -5.76
C LEU A 86 3.49 15.94 -5.14
N LYS A 87 4.25 16.05 -4.05
CA LYS A 87 4.52 17.28 -3.34
C LYS A 87 3.23 17.97 -2.85
N GLU A 88 2.23 17.15 -2.48
CA GLU A 88 1.00 17.64 -1.89
C GLU A 88 1.15 17.63 -0.38
N PRO A 89 1.10 18.79 0.29
CA PRO A 89 1.27 18.82 1.75
C PRO A 89 0.08 18.17 2.45
N LEU A 90 0.37 17.36 3.47
CA LEU A 90 -0.68 16.77 4.28
C LEU A 90 -1.15 17.78 5.31
N ARG A 91 -2.46 17.96 5.38
CA ARG A 91 -3.06 18.84 6.36
C ARG A 91 -3.10 18.14 7.71
N ARG A 92 -3.12 18.93 8.79
CA ARG A 92 -3.17 18.38 10.14
C ARG A 92 -4.33 17.38 10.31
N ARG A 93 -5.48 17.74 9.75
CA ARG A 93 -6.68 16.88 9.81
C ARG A 93 -6.43 15.52 9.16
N GLN A 94 -5.73 15.52 8.03
CA GLN A 94 -5.41 14.27 7.32
C GLN A 94 -4.45 13.40 8.13
N ILE A 95 -3.45 14.01 8.76
CA ILE A 95 -2.48 13.28 9.58
C ILE A 95 -3.19 12.63 10.77
N VAL A 96 -4.09 13.36 11.42
CA VAL A 96 -4.88 12.82 12.54
C VAL A 96 -5.74 11.66 12.05
N GLY A 97 -6.39 11.81 10.87
CA GLY A 97 -7.20 10.75 10.28
C GLY A 97 -6.41 9.49 10.00
N PHE A 98 -5.21 9.63 9.43
CA PHE A 98 -4.34 8.48 9.17
C PHE A 98 -3.92 7.79 10.48
N GLY A 99 -3.66 8.57 11.52
CA GLY A 99 -3.34 8.01 12.83
C GLY A 99 -4.50 7.19 13.40
N VAL A 100 -5.72 7.71 13.31
CA VAL A 100 -6.92 7.01 13.79
C VAL A 100 -7.14 5.72 12.98
N LEU A 101 -6.97 5.78 11.66
CA LEU A 101 -7.10 4.60 10.80
C LEU A 101 -6.08 3.54 11.20
N SER A 102 -4.83 3.94 11.43
CA SER A 102 -3.76 3.00 11.81
C SER A 102 -4.08 2.31 13.12
N VAL A 103 -4.60 3.03 14.10
CA VAL A 103 -4.99 2.44 15.39
C VAL A 103 -6.14 1.46 15.20
N ALA A 104 -7.15 1.84 14.41
CA ALA A 104 -8.30 0.96 14.15
C ALA A 104 -7.86 -0.32 13.45
N MET A 105 -6.99 -0.21 12.45
CA MET A 105 -6.47 -1.36 11.72
C MET A 105 -5.62 -2.26 12.61
N GLY A 106 -4.86 -1.67 13.52
CA GLY A 106 -4.09 -2.42 14.50
C GLY A 106 -4.96 -3.27 15.39
N LEU A 107 -6.11 -2.75 15.81
CA LEU A 107 -7.07 -3.49 16.62
C LEU A 107 -7.65 -4.67 15.84
N VAL A 108 -7.98 -4.47 14.57
CA VAL A 108 -8.52 -5.54 13.73
C VAL A 108 -7.46 -6.62 13.49
N ALA A 109 -6.20 -6.23 13.30
CA ALA A 109 -5.12 -7.16 13.05
C ALA A 109 -4.69 -7.94 14.30
N TRP A 110 -5.08 -7.47 15.47
CA TRP A 110 -4.74 -8.15 16.73
C TRP A 110 -5.46 -9.49 16.79
N GLN A 111 -4.68 -10.54 17.00
CA GLN A 111 -5.21 -11.93 17.04
C GLN A 111 -5.11 -12.51 18.42
#